data_a913f054b85875479b31f0819c307b6c
#
_entry.id   a913f054b85875479b31f0819c307b6c
#
_cell.length_a   1.000
_cell.length_b   1.000
_cell.length_c   1.000
_cell.angle_alpha   90.00
_cell.angle_beta   90.00
_cell.angle_gamma   90.00
#
_symmetry.space_group_name_H-M   'P 1'
#
loop_
_entity.id
_entity.type
_entity.pdbx_description
1 polymer ?
#
loop_
_entity_poly.entity_id
_entity_poly.type
_entity_poly.pdbx_seq_one_letter_code
_entity_poly.pdbx_strand_id
1 'polypeptide(L)'
;MKILVTGGCGYKGHVLVPKLLELGHIVKVVDTQWFGNFLEPHKNLEIFKKDIRDMDNFSLKGIDCVIHLASIANDPAGDLNPKLTWEVNALATMQLIDKASRDGVKRFIYASSSSVYGIKDEEDVTEDLDLKPITEYNKTKMVAERVLLSYSDIMTVQIIRPATVCGYSPRMRLDVSVNILTKLAFKNKLITVFGGSQVRPNVHIDDLIDV
;
A
#
# COMPACT_ATOMS: atom_id res chain seq x y z
N MET A 1 -13.74 15.54 -3.06
CA MET A 1 -14.12 14.27 -2.40
C MET A 1 -13.59 14.25 -0.98
N LYS A 2 -14.21 13.47 -0.10
CA LYS A 2 -13.66 13.15 1.21
C LYS A 2 -13.02 11.74 1.14
N ILE A 3 -11.73 11.67 1.36
CA ILE A 3 -10.93 10.45 1.15
C ILE A 3 -10.32 10.00 2.47
N LEU A 4 -10.45 8.71 2.78
CA LEU A 4 -9.69 8.07 3.84
C LEU A 4 -8.45 7.40 3.24
N VAL A 5 -7.26 7.73 3.74
CA VAL A 5 -6.01 7.07 3.41
C VAL A 5 -5.52 6.30 4.63
N THR A 6 -5.55 4.98 4.60
CA THR A 6 -4.92 4.18 5.65
C THR A 6 -3.46 3.93 5.30
N GLY A 7 -2.55 4.00 6.28
CA GLY A 7 -1.11 3.95 6.01
C GLY A 7 -0.56 5.23 5.38
N GLY A 8 -1.26 6.36 5.58
CA GLY A 8 -0.90 7.63 4.95
C GLY A 8 0.41 8.26 5.47
N CYS A 9 0.91 7.83 6.63
CA CYS A 9 2.22 8.21 7.14
C CYS A 9 3.34 7.27 6.68
N GLY A 10 3.07 6.35 5.75
CA GLY A 10 4.04 5.46 5.13
C GLY A 10 4.78 6.09 3.93
N TYR A 11 5.62 5.30 3.26
CA TYR A 11 6.44 5.72 2.12
C TYR A 11 5.60 6.32 0.96
N LYS A 12 4.59 5.58 0.50
CA LYS A 12 3.69 6.05 -0.56
C LYS A 12 2.76 7.17 -0.07
N GLY A 13 2.27 7.05 1.18
CA GLY A 13 1.32 7.99 1.75
C GLY A 13 1.85 9.41 1.86
N HIS A 14 3.14 9.59 2.18
CA HIS A 14 3.76 10.92 2.26
C HIS A 14 3.89 11.64 0.91
N VAL A 15 3.74 10.94 -0.21
CA VAL A 15 3.66 11.56 -1.54
C VAL A 15 2.21 11.70 -1.99
N LEU A 16 1.37 10.68 -1.74
CA LEU A 16 -0.03 10.70 -2.12
C LEU A 16 -0.86 11.75 -1.39
N VAL A 17 -0.71 11.85 -0.06
CA VAL A 17 -1.57 12.74 0.75
C VAL A 17 -1.42 14.21 0.33
N PRO A 18 -0.20 14.78 0.19
CA PRO A 18 -0.04 16.14 -0.33
C PRO A 18 -0.68 16.32 -1.71
N LYS A 19 -0.50 15.38 -2.63
CA LYS A 19 -1.10 15.44 -3.97
C LYS A 19 -2.62 15.51 -3.92
N LEU A 20 -3.26 14.70 -3.07
CA LEU A 20 -4.72 14.72 -2.87
C LEU A 20 -5.20 16.07 -2.30
N LEU A 21 -4.43 16.66 -1.41
CA LEU A 21 -4.74 17.98 -0.84
C LEU A 21 -4.59 19.10 -1.88
N GLU A 22 -3.56 19.06 -2.74
CA GLU A 22 -3.35 19.97 -3.86
C GLU A 22 -4.51 19.90 -4.87
N LEU A 23 -5.08 18.71 -5.08
CA LEU A 23 -6.28 18.50 -5.89
C LEU A 23 -7.57 18.96 -5.21
N GLY A 24 -7.49 19.55 -4.02
CA GLY A 24 -8.63 20.11 -3.29
C GLY A 24 -9.49 19.09 -2.54
N HIS A 25 -9.00 17.87 -2.32
CA HIS A 25 -9.71 16.86 -1.55
C HIS A 25 -9.64 17.13 -0.04
N ILE A 26 -10.59 16.58 0.71
CA ILE A 26 -10.54 16.51 2.17
C ILE A 26 -10.01 15.12 2.50
N VAL A 27 -8.89 15.05 3.22
CA VAL A 27 -8.19 13.80 3.48
C VAL A 27 -8.20 13.48 4.97
N LYS A 28 -8.63 12.28 5.30
CA LYS A 28 -8.42 11.67 6.61
C LYS A 28 -7.33 10.59 6.48
N VAL A 29 -6.37 10.61 7.39
CA VAL A 29 -5.31 9.62 7.47
C VAL A 29 -5.47 8.80 8.73
N VAL A 30 -5.41 7.47 8.60
CA VAL A 30 -5.29 6.52 9.71
C VAL A 30 -3.96 5.78 9.57
N ASP A 31 -3.10 5.89 10.59
CA ASP A 31 -1.78 5.26 10.59
C ASP A 31 -1.30 5.00 12.03
N THR A 32 -0.59 3.92 12.26
CA THR A 32 0.05 3.64 13.55
C THR A 32 1.23 4.55 13.84
N GLN A 33 1.78 5.19 12.82
CA GLN A 33 2.95 6.08 12.87
C GLN A 33 4.20 5.42 13.45
N TRP A 34 4.41 4.12 13.17
CA TRP A 34 5.61 3.40 13.63
C TRP A 34 6.92 4.05 13.17
N PHE A 35 6.89 4.75 12.06
CA PHE A 35 8.05 5.45 11.49
C PHE A 35 7.93 6.99 11.58
N GLY A 36 7.05 7.48 12.44
CA GLY A 36 6.75 8.90 12.57
C GLY A 36 5.70 9.41 11.59
N ASN A 37 5.49 10.72 11.65
CA ASN A 37 4.61 11.45 10.75
C ASN A 37 5.33 12.72 10.30
N PHE A 38 5.48 12.90 8.99
CA PHE A 38 6.14 14.05 8.35
C PHE A 38 5.19 14.77 7.39
N LEU A 39 3.87 14.52 7.52
CA LEU A 39 2.86 15.27 6.76
C LEU A 39 2.71 16.66 7.36
N GLU A 40 2.78 17.69 6.53
CA GLU A 40 2.59 19.06 6.95
C GLU A 40 1.13 19.34 7.32
N PRO A 41 0.84 20.17 8.33
CA PRO A 41 -0.49 20.57 8.69
C PRO A 41 -1.24 21.22 7.51
N HIS A 42 -2.47 20.85 7.27
CA HIS A 42 -3.30 21.43 6.23
C HIS A 42 -4.78 21.48 6.68
N LYS A 43 -5.52 22.53 6.30
CA LYS A 43 -6.92 22.74 6.71
C LYS A 43 -7.89 21.61 6.31
N ASN A 44 -7.54 20.88 5.25
CA ASN A 44 -8.33 19.75 4.73
C ASN A 44 -7.71 18.39 5.12
N LEU A 45 -6.74 18.34 6.05
CA LEU A 45 -6.10 17.12 6.51
C LEU A 45 -6.41 16.86 7.98
N GLU A 46 -6.86 15.65 8.26
CA GLU A 46 -7.05 15.15 9.61
C GLU A 46 -6.30 13.81 9.77
N ILE A 47 -5.46 13.70 10.79
CA ILE A 47 -4.59 12.54 11.00
C ILE A 47 -4.94 11.86 12.33
N PHE A 48 -5.23 10.56 12.27
CA PHE A 48 -5.54 9.72 13.40
C PHE A 48 -4.42 8.70 13.61
N LYS A 49 -3.74 8.77 14.76
CA LYS A 49 -2.80 7.73 15.19
C LYS A 49 -3.59 6.52 15.68
N LYS A 50 -3.83 5.55 14.81
CA LYS A 50 -4.69 4.41 15.08
C LYS A 50 -4.27 3.19 14.25
N ASP A 51 -4.48 2.01 14.82
CA ASP A 51 -4.28 0.74 14.12
C ASP A 51 -5.54 0.39 13.29
N ILE A 52 -5.34 -0.09 12.06
CA ILE A 52 -6.46 -0.51 11.19
C ILE A 52 -7.19 -1.74 11.71
N ARG A 53 -6.59 -2.50 12.63
CA ARG A 53 -7.23 -3.64 13.32
C ARG A 53 -8.27 -3.20 14.35
N ASP A 54 -8.26 -1.93 14.72
CA ASP A 54 -9.16 -1.34 15.73
C ASP A 54 -9.99 -0.20 15.11
N MET A 55 -10.76 -0.51 14.05
CA MET A 55 -11.58 0.48 13.34
C MET A 55 -13.06 0.46 13.73
N ASP A 56 -13.48 -0.35 14.69
CA ASP A 56 -14.90 -0.53 15.01
C ASP A 56 -15.60 0.79 15.36
N ASN A 57 -14.96 1.61 16.20
CA ASN A 57 -15.48 2.91 16.62
C ASN A 57 -15.08 4.08 15.70
N PHE A 58 -14.48 3.82 14.53
CA PHE A 58 -14.10 4.84 13.57
C PHE A 58 -15.13 4.92 12.45
N SER A 59 -15.94 5.96 12.41
CA SER A 59 -17.00 6.11 11.39
C SER A 59 -16.42 6.44 10.03
N LEU A 60 -16.86 5.71 8.99
CA LEU A 60 -16.59 6.00 7.57
C LEU A 60 -17.76 6.71 6.89
N LYS A 61 -18.81 7.06 7.61
CA LYS A 61 -19.97 7.80 7.05
C LYS A 61 -19.52 9.12 6.42
N GLY A 62 -19.95 9.34 5.19
CA GLY A 62 -19.59 10.51 4.41
C GLY A 62 -18.16 10.49 3.83
N ILE A 63 -17.44 9.36 3.91
CA ILE A 63 -16.24 9.10 3.13
C ILE A 63 -16.66 8.63 1.73
N ASP A 64 -16.15 9.28 0.68
CA ASP A 64 -16.45 8.94 -0.71
C ASP A 64 -15.56 7.79 -1.21
N CYS A 65 -14.27 7.79 -0.78
CA CYS A 65 -13.26 6.86 -1.24
C CYS A 65 -12.34 6.44 -0.09
N VAL A 66 -11.99 5.16 -0.04
CA VAL A 66 -10.92 4.63 0.79
C VAL A 66 -9.73 4.27 -0.09
N ILE A 67 -8.55 4.81 0.21
CA ILE A 67 -7.26 4.38 -0.37
C ILE A 67 -6.49 3.62 0.71
N HIS A 68 -6.40 2.30 0.54
CA HIS A 68 -5.87 1.40 1.55
C HIS A 68 -4.41 1.05 1.26
N LEU A 69 -3.49 1.76 1.95
CA LEU A 69 -2.03 1.56 1.88
C LEU A 69 -1.45 0.85 3.11
N ALA A 70 -2.18 0.83 4.24
CA ALA A 70 -1.71 0.23 5.48
C ALA A 70 -1.42 -1.26 5.29
N SER A 71 -0.22 -1.69 5.65
CA SER A 71 0.24 -3.06 5.46
C SER A 71 1.56 -3.30 6.22
N ILE A 72 1.77 -4.51 6.70
CA ILE A 72 3.12 -5.02 6.93
C ILE A 72 3.70 -5.25 5.53
N ALA A 73 4.66 -4.41 5.15
CA ALA A 73 5.10 -4.28 3.75
C ALA A 73 6.43 -4.99 3.54
N ASN A 74 6.55 -5.73 2.46
CA ASN A 74 7.63 -6.56 1.96
C ASN A 74 7.77 -7.95 2.64
N ASP A 75 8.52 -8.83 1.97
CA ASP A 75 8.69 -10.21 2.39
C ASP A 75 9.45 -10.33 3.72
N PRO A 76 10.63 -9.67 3.91
CA PRO A 76 11.35 -9.78 5.18
C PRO A 76 10.55 -9.31 6.39
N ALA A 77 9.76 -8.23 6.26
CA ALA A 77 8.94 -7.75 7.35
C ALA A 77 7.76 -8.70 7.63
N GLY A 78 7.20 -9.31 6.57
CA GLY A 78 6.15 -10.32 6.67
C GLY A 78 6.59 -11.57 7.41
N ASP A 79 7.82 -12.01 7.17
CA ASP A 79 8.39 -13.23 7.76
C ASP A 79 8.80 -13.05 9.24
N LEU A 80 9.08 -11.82 9.69
CA LEU A 80 9.39 -11.54 11.09
C LEU A 80 8.24 -11.90 12.04
N ASN A 81 7.01 -11.69 11.62
CA ASN A 81 5.81 -12.06 12.38
C ASN A 81 4.65 -12.40 11.43
N PRO A 82 4.59 -13.65 10.94
CA PRO A 82 3.54 -14.08 10.02
C PRO A 82 2.12 -13.86 10.55
N LYS A 83 1.90 -14.12 11.84
CA LYS A 83 0.59 -13.91 12.47
C LYS A 83 0.15 -12.46 12.36
N LEU A 84 1.00 -11.51 12.75
CA LEU A 84 0.73 -10.08 12.63
C LEU A 84 0.49 -9.68 11.17
N THR A 85 1.24 -10.28 10.24
CA THR A 85 1.10 -10.02 8.81
C THR A 85 -0.29 -10.42 8.30
N TRP A 86 -0.79 -11.59 8.70
CA TRP A 86 -2.16 -12.03 8.37
C TRP A 86 -3.23 -11.17 9.04
N GLU A 87 -3.05 -10.80 10.31
CA GLU A 87 -3.99 -9.93 11.03
C GLU A 87 -4.13 -8.57 10.36
N VAL A 88 -3.00 -7.94 9.99
CA VAL A 88 -2.99 -6.59 9.40
C VAL A 88 -3.38 -6.62 7.92
N ASN A 89 -2.74 -7.47 7.11
CA ASN A 89 -2.86 -7.40 5.65
C ASN A 89 -4.13 -8.07 5.13
N ALA A 90 -4.61 -9.13 5.78
CA ALA A 90 -5.79 -9.85 5.35
C ALA A 90 -7.01 -9.54 6.22
N LEU A 91 -6.97 -9.87 7.51
CA LEU A 91 -8.15 -9.76 8.38
C LEU A 91 -8.62 -8.31 8.53
N ALA A 92 -7.71 -7.38 8.85
CA ALA A 92 -8.10 -5.97 9.00
C ALA A 92 -8.57 -5.35 7.68
N THR A 93 -8.01 -5.78 6.53
CA THR A 93 -8.50 -5.36 5.20
C THR A 93 -9.94 -5.85 4.97
N MET A 94 -10.26 -7.10 5.33
CA MET A 94 -11.62 -7.66 5.26
C MET A 94 -12.60 -6.86 6.12
N GLN A 95 -12.23 -6.58 7.36
CA GLN A 95 -13.05 -5.78 8.28
C GLN A 95 -13.24 -4.35 7.78
N LEU A 96 -12.21 -3.76 7.18
CA LEU A 96 -12.26 -2.40 6.67
C LEU A 96 -13.21 -2.27 5.47
N ILE A 97 -13.18 -3.20 4.49
CA ILE A 97 -14.09 -3.13 3.35
C ILE A 97 -15.52 -3.43 3.74
N ASP A 98 -15.75 -4.38 4.63
CA ASP A 98 -17.09 -4.66 5.17
C ASP A 98 -17.67 -3.41 5.87
N LYS A 99 -16.86 -2.74 6.70
CA LYS A 99 -17.24 -1.47 7.31
C LYS A 99 -17.48 -0.37 6.28
N ALA A 100 -16.61 -0.24 5.28
CA ALA A 100 -16.76 0.73 4.20
C ALA A 100 -18.08 0.53 3.43
N SER A 101 -18.42 -0.72 3.14
CA SER A 101 -19.69 -1.11 2.52
C SER A 101 -20.89 -0.69 3.37
N ARG A 102 -20.89 -1.04 4.65
CA ARG A 102 -21.99 -0.67 5.59
C ARG A 102 -22.11 0.83 5.79
N ASP A 103 -21.03 1.58 5.81
CA ASP A 103 -21.01 3.03 5.99
C ASP A 103 -21.29 3.80 4.67
N GLY A 104 -21.45 3.10 3.53
CA GLY A 104 -21.87 3.66 2.25
C GLY A 104 -20.76 4.28 1.41
N VAL A 105 -19.50 3.89 1.63
CA VAL A 105 -18.35 4.27 0.78
C VAL A 105 -18.58 3.77 -0.65
N LYS A 106 -18.25 4.61 -1.64
CA LYS A 106 -18.50 4.31 -3.06
C LYS A 106 -17.32 3.71 -3.81
N ARG A 107 -16.11 3.95 -3.33
CA ARG A 107 -14.88 3.48 -3.99
C ARG A 107 -13.86 2.99 -2.96
N PHE A 108 -13.24 1.86 -3.27
CA PHE A 108 -12.15 1.29 -2.48
C PHE A 108 -10.96 0.98 -3.38
N ILE A 109 -9.86 1.68 -3.15
CA ILE A 109 -8.59 1.49 -3.88
C ILE A 109 -7.62 0.76 -2.97
N TYR A 110 -7.11 -0.38 -3.43
CA TYR A 110 -6.21 -1.22 -2.65
C TYR A 110 -4.82 -1.31 -3.25
N ALA A 111 -3.82 -1.00 -2.45
CA ALA A 111 -2.43 -1.23 -2.83
C ALA A 111 -2.04 -2.69 -2.57
N SER A 112 -2.18 -3.51 -3.59
CA SER A 112 -1.62 -4.85 -3.63
C SER A 112 -0.13 -4.82 -4.00
N SER A 113 0.37 -5.81 -4.72
CA SER A 113 1.77 -5.92 -5.15
C SER A 113 1.87 -6.83 -6.37
N SER A 114 2.76 -6.52 -7.30
CA SER A 114 3.10 -7.42 -8.41
C SER A 114 3.68 -8.76 -7.94
N SER A 115 4.19 -8.82 -6.71
CA SER A 115 4.73 -10.06 -6.13
C SER A 115 3.67 -11.16 -5.90
N VAL A 116 2.37 -10.85 -6.00
CA VAL A 116 1.30 -11.86 -5.97
C VAL A 116 1.36 -12.82 -7.15
N TYR A 117 1.96 -12.41 -8.27
CA TYR A 117 2.16 -13.30 -9.44
C TYR A 117 3.17 -14.41 -9.17
N GLY A 118 4.11 -14.22 -8.21
CA GLY A 118 5.22 -15.14 -7.97
C GLY A 118 6.29 -15.07 -9.06
N ILE A 119 6.95 -16.19 -9.34
CA ILE A 119 7.90 -16.32 -10.44
C ILE A 119 7.11 -16.67 -11.70
N LYS A 120 7.40 -15.96 -12.78
CA LYS A 120 6.77 -16.11 -14.09
C LYS A 120 7.82 -16.32 -15.17
N ASP A 121 7.52 -17.22 -16.09
CA ASP A 121 8.34 -17.47 -17.28
C ASP A 121 7.83 -16.70 -18.51
N GLU A 122 6.61 -16.14 -18.41
CA GLU A 122 6.01 -15.31 -19.44
C GLU A 122 6.78 -13.98 -19.60
N GLU A 123 7.01 -13.56 -20.83
CA GLU A 123 7.71 -12.30 -21.16
C GLU A 123 6.92 -11.09 -20.65
N ASP A 124 5.59 -11.12 -20.85
CA ASP A 124 4.67 -10.09 -20.36
C ASP A 124 3.81 -10.64 -19.21
N VAL A 125 3.89 -10.01 -18.05
CA VAL A 125 3.05 -10.33 -16.88
C VAL A 125 1.85 -9.40 -16.86
N THR A 126 0.70 -9.93 -17.25
CA THR A 126 -0.59 -9.22 -17.31
C THR A 126 -1.51 -9.60 -16.14
N GLU A 127 -2.60 -8.83 -15.95
CA GLU A 127 -3.57 -9.04 -14.89
C GLU A 127 -4.35 -10.36 -15.00
N ASP A 128 -4.39 -10.96 -16.19
CA ASP A 128 -5.11 -12.21 -16.48
C ASP A 128 -4.34 -13.46 -16.02
N LEU A 129 -3.05 -13.32 -15.69
CA LEU A 129 -2.24 -14.45 -15.26
C LEU A 129 -2.61 -14.92 -13.86
N ASP A 130 -2.48 -16.23 -13.66
CA ASP A 130 -2.69 -16.87 -12.36
C ASP A 130 -1.76 -16.29 -11.29
N LEU A 131 -2.32 -16.07 -10.11
CA LEU A 131 -1.55 -15.66 -8.94
C LEU A 131 -0.91 -16.87 -8.26
N LYS A 132 0.40 -16.83 -8.06
CA LYS A 132 1.20 -17.89 -7.41
C LYS A 132 2.08 -17.30 -6.30
N PRO A 133 1.48 -16.73 -5.23
CA PRO A 133 2.23 -16.07 -4.17
C PRO A 133 3.12 -17.06 -3.43
N ILE A 134 4.37 -16.65 -3.13
CA ILE A 134 5.38 -17.51 -2.50
C ILE A 134 5.46 -17.23 -1.00
N THR A 135 5.60 -15.96 -0.61
CA THR A 135 5.81 -15.53 0.77
C THR A 135 4.50 -15.28 1.51
N GLU A 136 4.56 -15.19 2.84
CA GLU A 136 3.38 -14.84 3.64
C GLU A 136 2.84 -13.46 3.29
N TYR A 137 3.71 -12.48 3.03
CA TYR A 137 3.29 -11.18 2.56
C TYR A 137 2.48 -11.28 1.26
N ASN A 138 2.98 -12.02 0.26
CA ASN A 138 2.32 -12.15 -1.04
C ASN A 138 0.99 -12.90 -0.93
N LYS A 139 0.93 -13.95 -0.10
CA LYS A 139 -0.30 -14.71 0.17
C LYS A 139 -1.37 -13.83 0.80
N THR A 140 -1.00 -13.00 1.79
CA THR A 140 -1.96 -12.08 2.43
C THR A 140 -2.50 -11.05 1.47
N LYS A 141 -1.65 -10.53 0.56
CA LYS A 141 -2.07 -9.59 -0.49
C LYS A 141 -3.07 -10.24 -1.45
N MET A 142 -2.77 -11.44 -1.95
CA MET A 142 -3.67 -12.18 -2.83
C MET A 142 -5.02 -12.50 -2.17
N VAL A 143 -5.02 -12.95 -0.91
CA VAL A 143 -6.27 -13.24 -0.18
C VAL A 143 -7.10 -11.97 -0.01
N ALA A 144 -6.47 -10.86 0.36
CA ALA A 144 -7.15 -9.56 0.46
C ALA A 144 -7.79 -9.16 -0.89
N GLU A 145 -7.09 -9.30 -2.02
CA GLU A 145 -7.66 -9.03 -3.35
C GLU A 145 -8.94 -9.82 -3.60
N ARG A 146 -8.95 -11.14 -3.30
CA ARG A 146 -10.13 -11.99 -3.50
C ARG A 146 -11.33 -11.54 -2.67
N VAL A 147 -11.08 -11.18 -1.41
CA VAL A 147 -12.14 -10.62 -0.55
C VAL A 147 -12.64 -9.29 -1.09
N LEU A 148 -11.74 -8.37 -1.45
CA LEU A 148 -12.12 -7.06 -1.97
C LEU A 148 -12.98 -7.17 -3.23
N LEU A 149 -12.60 -8.03 -4.17
CA LEU A 149 -13.35 -8.25 -5.41
C LEU A 149 -14.77 -8.77 -5.19
N SER A 150 -15.05 -9.49 -4.08
CA SER A 150 -16.43 -9.91 -3.75
C SER A 150 -17.38 -8.76 -3.41
N TYR A 151 -16.87 -7.54 -3.23
CA TYR A 151 -17.67 -6.33 -3.01
C TYR A 151 -17.91 -5.51 -4.29
N SER A 152 -17.45 -5.98 -5.46
CA SER A 152 -17.53 -5.22 -6.72
C SER A 152 -18.96 -4.88 -7.18
N ASP A 153 -19.95 -5.69 -6.76
CA ASP A 153 -21.37 -5.41 -7.04
C ASP A 153 -21.95 -4.31 -6.13
N ILE A 154 -21.26 -3.97 -5.04
CA ILE A 154 -21.74 -3.01 -4.02
C ILE A 154 -21.02 -1.66 -4.20
N MET A 155 -19.74 -1.66 -4.50
CA MET A 155 -18.91 -0.47 -4.65
C MET A 155 -17.84 -0.66 -5.73
N THR A 156 -17.30 0.45 -6.25
CA THR A 156 -16.16 0.36 -7.16
C THR A 156 -14.92 -0.09 -6.40
N VAL A 157 -14.41 -1.28 -6.72
CA VAL A 157 -13.16 -1.82 -6.17
C VAL A 157 -12.07 -1.72 -7.23
N GLN A 158 -10.94 -1.10 -6.87
CA GLN A 158 -9.76 -1.00 -7.72
C GLN A 158 -8.57 -1.61 -6.99
N ILE A 159 -7.91 -2.57 -7.64
CA ILE A 159 -6.73 -3.24 -7.10
C ILE A 159 -5.52 -2.84 -7.95
N ILE A 160 -4.55 -2.20 -7.31
CA ILE A 160 -3.31 -1.78 -7.97
C ILE A 160 -2.20 -2.75 -7.53
N ARG A 161 -1.55 -3.41 -8.47
CA ARG A 161 -0.42 -4.32 -8.26
C ARG A 161 0.89 -3.65 -8.70
N PRO A 162 1.42 -2.70 -7.92
CA PRO A 162 2.61 -1.97 -8.34
C PRO A 162 3.83 -2.88 -8.39
N ALA A 163 4.73 -2.56 -9.29
CA ALA A 163 6.12 -3.02 -9.29
C ALA A 163 6.86 -2.53 -8.03
N THR A 164 8.14 -2.83 -7.90
CA THR A 164 8.96 -2.29 -6.82
C THR A 164 9.03 -0.76 -6.94
N VAL A 165 8.46 -0.07 -5.95
CA VAL A 165 8.37 1.39 -5.97
C VAL A 165 9.68 1.99 -5.53
N CYS A 166 10.23 2.91 -6.31
CA CYS A 166 11.45 3.66 -6.02
C CYS A 166 11.20 5.18 -6.10
N GLY A 167 12.15 5.97 -5.61
CA GLY A 167 12.07 7.43 -5.61
C GLY A 167 12.06 8.02 -4.20
N TYR A 168 12.07 9.36 -4.15
CA TYR A 168 12.11 10.10 -2.88
C TYR A 168 10.75 10.16 -2.20
N SER A 169 10.76 10.07 -0.88
CA SER A 169 9.63 10.37 0.00
C SER A 169 10.16 10.88 1.34
N PRO A 170 9.48 11.81 2.03
CA PRO A 170 9.85 12.23 3.39
C PRO A 170 10.03 11.07 4.37
N ARG A 171 9.18 10.02 4.24
CA ARG A 171 9.38 8.73 4.92
C ARG A 171 10.05 7.77 3.94
N MET A 172 11.35 7.87 3.81
CA MET A 172 12.14 7.07 2.86
C MET A 172 12.15 5.58 3.20
N ARG A 173 12.06 4.72 2.18
CA ARG A 173 12.31 3.28 2.28
C ARG A 173 13.68 2.94 1.69
N LEU A 174 14.55 2.38 2.54
CA LEU A 174 15.90 1.96 2.15
C LEU A 174 16.06 0.42 2.15
N ASP A 175 14.95 -0.28 2.08
CA ASP A 175 14.82 -1.73 1.98
C ASP A 175 14.36 -2.19 0.58
N VAL A 176 14.12 -1.25 -0.34
CA VAL A 176 13.78 -1.52 -1.74
C VAL A 176 15.01 -1.33 -2.65
N SER A 177 15.14 -2.17 -3.67
CA SER A 177 16.37 -2.36 -4.45
C SER A 177 16.98 -1.05 -4.97
N VAL A 178 16.25 -0.26 -5.73
CA VAL A 178 16.77 0.96 -6.34
C VAL A 178 17.21 1.97 -5.27
N ASN A 179 16.38 2.19 -4.24
CA ASN A 179 16.69 3.16 -3.18
C ASN A 179 17.93 2.78 -2.37
N ILE A 180 18.04 1.49 -1.98
CA ILE A 180 19.21 1.04 -1.19
C ILE A 180 20.48 1.05 -2.03
N LEU A 181 20.44 0.58 -3.27
CA LEU A 181 21.61 0.55 -4.15
C LEU A 181 22.10 1.98 -4.46
N THR A 182 21.19 2.91 -4.73
CA THR A 182 21.52 4.32 -4.90
C THR A 182 22.20 4.90 -3.66
N LYS A 183 21.66 4.64 -2.47
CA LYS A 183 22.29 5.07 -1.19
C LYS A 183 23.70 4.48 -1.02
N LEU A 184 23.87 3.19 -1.29
CA LEU A 184 25.18 2.51 -1.16
C LEU A 184 26.19 3.06 -2.16
N ALA A 185 25.78 3.25 -3.42
CA ALA A 185 26.62 3.87 -4.45
C ALA A 185 27.11 5.28 -4.02
N PHE A 186 26.18 6.09 -3.53
CA PHE A 186 26.53 7.45 -3.09
C PHE A 186 27.46 7.46 -1.88
N LYS A 187 27.10 6.68 -0.83
CA LYS A 187 27.82 6.67 0.45
C LYS A 187 29.13 5.92 0.39
N ASN A 188 29.12 4.73 -0.18
CA ASN A 188 30.23 3.79 -0.12
C ASN A 188 31.05 3.73 -1.41
N LYS A 189 30.57 4.40 -2.49
CA LYS A 189 31.13 4.30 -3.86
C LYS A 189 31.21 2.86 -4.38
N LEU A 190 30.40 1.98 -3.81
CA LEU A 190 30.35 0.54 -4.11
C LEU A 190 28.89 0.05 -4.06
N ILE A 191 28.52 -0.75 -5.04
CA ILE A 191 27.27 -1.50 -5.09
C ILE A 191 27.59 -2.97 -5.02
N THR A 192 27.00 -3.71 -4.07
CA THR A 192 27.06 -5.17 -4.03
C THR A 192 25.76 -5.74 -4.59
N VAL A 193 25.87 -6.54 -5.64
CA VAL A 193 24.73 -7.20 -6.28
C VAL A 193 24.76 -8.68 -5.94
N PHE A 194 23.68 -9.19 -5.36
CA PHE A 194 23.51 -10.61 -5.07
C PHE A 194 22.68 -11.26 -6.19
N GLY A 195 23.24 -12.27 -6.85
CA GLY A 195 22.65 -12.90 -8.02
C GLY A 195 22.96 -12.11 -9.29
N GLY A 196 22.03 -11.34 -9.81
CA GLY A 196 22.22 -10.46 -10.98
C GLY A 196 21.45 -10.90 -12.23
N SER A 197 20.92 -12.13 -12.23
CA SER A 197 20.07 -12.64 -13.33
C SER A 197 18.59 -12.33 -13.15
N GLN A 198 18.17 -11.83 -11.98
CA GLN A 198 16.76 -11.55 -11.68
C GLN A 198 16.29 -10.32 -12.48
N VAL A 199 15.24 -10.50 -13.24
CA VAL A 199 14.49 -9.41 -13.86
C VAL A 199 13.36 -8.99 -12.90
N ARG A 200 13.36 -7.71 -12.50
CA ARG A 200 12.35 -7.16 -11.60
C ARG A 200 11.84 -5.83 -12.12
N PRO A 201 10.53 -5.67 -12.26
CA PRO A 201 9.96 -4.38 -12.65
C PRO A 201 10.12 -3.35 -11.52
N ASN A 202 10.35 -2.11 -11.90
CA ASN A 202 10.39 -0.97 -11.00
C ASN A 202 9.47 0.13 -11.52
N VAL A 203 8.92 0.93 -10.62
CA VAL A 203 8.08 2.10 -10.94
C VAL A 203 8.50 3.27 -10.07
N HIS A 204 8.59 4.47 -10.64
CA HIS A 204 8.85 5.66 -9.83
C HIS A 204 7.62 5.98 -8.98
N ILE A 205 7.85 6.52 -7.78
CA ILE A 205 6.76 6.80 -6.84
C ILE A 205 5.77 7.82 -7.39
N ASP A 206 6.24 8.83 -8.14
CA ASP A 206 5.38 9.84 -8.75
C ASP A 206 4.45 9.22 -9.80
N ASP A 207 4.99 8.33 -10.68
CA ASP A 207 4.18 7.63 -11.68
C ASP A 207 3.11 6.74 -11.02
N LEU A 208 3.45 6.10 -9.88
CA LEU A 208 2.48 5.31 -9.13
C LEU A 208 1.38 6.18 -8.50
N ILE A 209 1.71 7.41 -8.09
CA ILE A 209 0.74 8.30 -7.44
C ILE A 209 -0.16 9.00 -8.46
N ASP A 210 0.28 9.10 -9.71
CA ASP A 210 -0.53 9.70 -10.79
C ASP A 210 -1.56 8.72 -11.39
N VAL A 211 -1.49 7.41 -11.06
CA VAL A 211 -2.49 6.38 -11.43
C VAL A 211 -3.71 6.45 -10.52
#